data_7fe9e47e9c6e590dc8b2cd9286246cca
#
_entry.id   7fe9e47e9c6e590dc8b2cd9286246cca
#
_cell.length_a   1.000
_cell.length_b   1.000
_cell.length_c   1.000
_cell.angle_alpha   90.00
_cell.angle_beta   90.00
_cell.angle_gamma   90.00
#
_symmetry.space_group_name_H-M   'P 1'
#
loop_
_entity.id
_entity.type
_entity.pdbx_description
1 polymer ?
#
loop_
_entity_poly.entity_id
_entity_poly.type
_entity_poly.pdbx_seq_one_letter_code
_entity_poly.pdbx_strand_id
1 'polypeptide(L)'
;MKNFLPIVKLACLAAVAALIVSCGGGADYRNLLPADSFMTMSVNPASLMEKSGACDATCNPLLDRLKAELGKAENLSAEESEYLLSLLENPAESGLDLKKDLFMFMSMSGADINNPEVRGGLLFPVGDKSKLDALIARINEKSGTEAVTENGVSVVKIGEDTAATGVCAYNDIACMLYFQTCGGDIEAKVRGLFAQKQGESLMGDKAVAEQLARKNDVNMVLSYGAILPMMNNPMLSSMPMMDALKGMTMVGSVNFEKGRIVTEAAVSYKDKESEAKMMDFYAYVKPQTGALLRYVPAASIGAMSLGLNGEKLYSMLSAMPGYGMLMANPMVK
;
A
#
# COMPACT_ATOMS: atom_id res chain seq x y z
N MET A 1 24.07 -32.00 -47.95
CA MET A 1 22.86 -31.25 -47.51
C MET A 1 22.02 -31.95 -46.41
N LYS A 2 22.55 -32.96 -45.69
CA LYS A 2 21.79 -33.68 -44.64
C LYS A 2 22.03 -33.22 -43.19
N ASN A 3 22.94 -32.26 -42.95
CA ASN A 3 23.31 -31.85 -41.59
C ASN A 3 22.79 -30.45 -41.18
N PHE A 4 21.99 -29.78 -42.02
CA PHE A 4 21.43 -28.45 -41.70
C PHE A 4 20.09 -28.52 -40.97
N LEU A 5 19.35 -29.62 -41.11
CA LEU A 5 18.00 -29.75 -40.56
C LEU A 5 17.94 -29.77 -39.01
N PRO A 6 18.88 -30.43 -38.30
CA PRO A 6 18.85 -30.41 -36.83
C PRO A 6 19.25 -29.04 -36.23
N ILE A 7 20.15 -28.30 -36.87
CA ILE A 7 20.60 -26.97 -36.38
C ILE A 7 19.46 -25.94 -36.54
N VAL A 8 18.73 -25.99 -37.67
CA VAL A 8 17.56 -25.11 -37.88
C VAL A 8 16.45 -25.43 -36.90
N LYS A 9 16.19 -26.72 -36.61
CA LYS A 9 15.21 -27.11 -35.59
C LYS A 9 15.63 -26.69 -34.18
N LEU A 10 16.89 -26.78 -33.84
CA LEU A 10 17.41 -26.31 -32.53
C LEU A 10 17.35 -24.79 -32.40
N ALA A 11 17.68 -24.06 -33.48
CA ALA A 11 17.55 -22.60 -33.52
C ALA A 11 16.10 -22.13 -33.44
N CYS A 12 15.15 -22.81 -34.11
CA CYS A 12 13.73 -22.55 -34.02
C CYS A 12 13.19 -22.90 -32.61
N LEU A 13 13.64 -24.00 -32.00
CA LEU A 13 13.27 -24.34 -30.60
C LEU A 13 13.83 -23.33 -29.59
N ALA A 14 15.06 -22.86 -29.78
CA ALA A 14 15.65 -21.82 -28.96
C ALA A 14 14.95 -20.47 -29.15
N ALA A 15 14.57 -20.12 -30.37
CA ALA A 15 13.78 -18.91 -30.65
C ALA A 15 12.37 -18.99 -30.07
N VAL A 16 11.71 -20.15 -30.15
CA VAL A 16 10.40 -20.39 -29.52
C VAL A 16 10.51 -20.41 -27.99
N ALA A 17 11.57 -20.99 -27.40
CA ALA A 17 11.83 -20.93 -25.97
C ALA A 17 12.13 -19.48 -25.51
N ALA A 18 12.87 -18.70 -26.30
CA ALA A 18 13.11 -17.28 -26.03
C ALA A 18 11.82 -16.44 -26.16
N LEU A 19 10.93 -16.78 -27.10
CA LEU A 19 9.61 -16.13 -27.23
C LEU A 19 8.64 -16.53 -26.11
N ILE A 20 8.72 -17.76 -25.58
CA ILE A 20 7.91 -18.21 -24.45
C ILE A 20 8.43 -17.55 -23.14
N VAL A 21 9.74 -17.35 -23.00
CA VAL A 21 10.33 -16.60 -21.90
C VAL A 21 10.07 -15.09 -22.04
N SER A 22 9.89 -14.58 -23.26
CA SER A 22 9.54 -13.19 -23.52
C SER A 22 8.03 -12.88 -23.42
N CYS A 23 7.17 -13.90 -23.37
CA CYS A 23 5.71 -13.74 -23.30
C CYS A 23 5.10 -13.97 -21.92
N GLY A 24 5.86 -13.81 -20.83
CA GLY A 24 5.28 -13.99 -19.50
C GLY A 24 6.23 -13.69 -18.37
N GLY A 25 6.51 -12.44 -18.13
CA GLY A 25 7.15 -12.09 -16.88
C GLY A 25 8.20 -11.01 -17.00
N GLY A 26 7.85 -9.86 -17.52
CA GLY A 26 8.48 -8.63 -17.05
C GLY A 26 8.33 -8.65 -15.52
N ALA A 27 9.42 -8.44 -14.79
CA ALA A 27 9.39 -8.49 -13.33
C ALA A 27 8.26 -7.56 -12.84
N ASP A 28 7.31 -8.11 -12.10
CA ASP A 28 6.15 -7.35 -11.62
C ASP A 28 6.63 -6.36 -10.56
N TYR A 29 6.53 -5.05 -10.85
CA TYR A 29 6.96 -4.01 -9.93
C TYR A 29 6.30 -4.12 -8.55
N ARG A 30 5.11 -4.74 -8.45
CA ARG A 30 4.40 -4.99 -7.18
C ARG A 30 5.18 -5.93 -6.25
N ASN A 31 6.10 -6.73 -6.81
CA ASN A 31 6.98 -7.56 -5.98
C ASN A 31 7.95 -6.74 -5.12
N LEU A 32 8.08 -5.44 -5.35
CA LEU A 32 8.88 -4.54 -4.53
C LEU A 32 8.17 -4.12 -3.22
N LEU A 33 6.87 -4.43 -3.07
CA LEU A 33 6.12 -4.13 -1.85
C LEU A 33 6.62 -5.00 -0.69
N PRO A 34 7.06 -4.40 0.43
CA PRO A 34 7.61 -5.16 1.55
C PRO A 34 6.55 -6.08 2.19
N ALA A 35 6.95 -7.34 2.48
CA ALA A 35 6.06 -8.31 3.12
C ALA A 35 5.61 -7.90 4.53
N ASP A 36 6.41 -7.08 5.22
CA ASP A 36 6.15 -6.56 6.56
C ASP A 36 5.28 -5.28 6.57
N SER A 37 4.73 -4.89 5.42
CA SER A 37 3.82 -3.74 5.36
C SER A 37 2.55 -4.01 6.14
N PHE A 38 2.25 -3.15 7.12
CA PHE A 38 0.99 -3.22 7.84
C PHE A 38 -0.15 -2.56 7.05
N MET A 39 0.19 -1.56 6.23
CA MET A 39 -0.76 -0.87 5.37
C MET A 39 -0.19 -0.76 3.97
N THR A 40 -1.00 -1.10 2.99
CA THR A 40 -0.70 -0.87 1.56
C THR A 40 -1.96 -0.36 0.89
N MET A 41 -1.81 0.66 0.07
CA MET A 41 -2.89 1.24 -0.72
C MET A 41 -2.43 1.33 -2.17
N SER A 42 -3.25 0.89 -3.11
CA SER A 42 -3.05 1.19 -4.53
C SER A 42 -4.08 2.21 -4.99
N VAL A 43 -3.67 3.05 -5.92
CA VAL A 43 -4.52 4.03 -6.59
C VAL A 43 -4.33 3.88 -8.08
N ASN A 44 -5.43 3.83 -8.83
CA ASN A 44 -5.42 3.82 -10.30
C ASN A 44 -5.59 5.24 -10.84
N PRO A 45 -4.51 5.93 -11.24
CA PRO A 45 -4.60 7.33 -11.67
C PRO A 45 -5.44 7.50 -12.92
N ALA A 46 -5.30 6.59 -13.89
CA ALA A 46 -6.04 6.68 -15.16
C ALA A 46 -7.55 6.60 -14.93
N SER A 47 -8.02 5.67 -14.07
CA SER A 47 -9.43 5.56 -13.71
C SER A 47 -9.96 6.80 -12.99
N LEU A 48 -9.18 7.33 -12.04
CA LEU A 48 -9.57 8.54 -11.31
C LEU A 48 -9.61 9.77 -12.22
N MET A 49 -8.65 9.91 -13.12
CA MET A 49 -8.62 11.00 -14.09
C MET A 49 -9.84 10.94 -15.04
N GLU A 50 -10.16 9.73 -15.55
CA GLU A 50 -11.33 9.53 -16.41
C GLU A 50 -12.64 9.90 -15.67
N LYS A 51 -12.81 9.38 -14.46
CA LYS A 51 -14.03 9.58 -13.65
C LYS A 51 -14.20 11.01 -13.11
N SER A 52 -13.11 11.71 -12.87
CA SER A 52 -13.13 13.12 -12.44
C SER A 52 -13.42 14.10 -13.57
N GLY A 53 -13.43 13.64 -14.83
CA GLY A 53 -13.49 14.52 -16.00
C GLY A 53 -12.18 15.26 -16.26
N ALA A 54 -11.11 14.93 -15.54
CA ALA A 54 -9.80 15.58 -15.67
C ALA A 54 -9.11 15.31 -17.04
N CYS A 55 -9.62 14.37 -17.81
CA CYS A 55 -9.19 14.12 -19.18
C CYS A 55 -9.71 15.18 -20.19
N ASP A 56 -10.67 16.01 -19.78
CA ASP A 56 -11.13 17.14 -20.61
C ASP A 56 -10.21 18.35 -20.34
N ALA A 57 -9.29 18.58 -21.26
CA ALA A 57 -8.32 19.68 -21.16
C ALA A 57 -8.97 21.07 -21.10
N THR A 58 -10.27 21.18 -21.42
CA THR A 58 -11.01 22.46 -21.44
C THR A 58 -11.61 22.84 -20.09
N CYS A 59 -11.74 21.89 -19.15
CA CYS A 59 -12.33 22.16 -17.83
C CYS A 59 -11.82 21.17 -16.79
N ASN A 60 -10.59 21.38 -16.28
CA ASN A 60 -10.00 20.57 -15.23
C ASN A 60 -9.76 21.39 -13.95
N PRO A 61 -10.77 21.50 -13.06
CA PRO A 61 -10.64 22.31 -11.85
C PRO A 61 -9.50 21.89 -10.92
N LEU A 62 -9.11 20.60 -10.96
CA LEU A 62 -7.98 20.12 -10.18
C LEU A 62 -6.66 20.61 -10.75
N LEU A 63 -6.49 20.52 -12.07
CA LEU A 63 -5.30 21.02 -12.76
C LEU A 63 -5.15 22.53 -12.59
N ASP A 64 -6.26 23.27 -12.72
CA ASP A 64 -6.28 24.71 -12.51
C ASP A 64 -5.88 25.08 -11.08
N ARG A 65 -6.33 24.31 -10.09
CA ARG A 65 -5.96 24.51 -8.69
C ARG A 65 -4.49 24.19 -8.44
N LEU A 66 -3.98 23.10 -9.00
CA LEU A 66 -2.55 22.74 -8.92
C LEU A 66 -1.67 23.80 -9.60
N LYS A 67 -2.07 24.32 -10.77
CA LYS A 67 -1.40 25.44 -11.45
C LYS A 67 -1.36 26.69 -10.56
N ALA A 68 -2.49 27.02 -9.94
CA ALA A 68 -2.59 28.17 -9.04
C ALA A 68 -1.71 28.01 -7.79
N GLU A 69 -1.61 26.83 -7.22
CA GLU A 69 -0.74 26.56 -6.06
C GLU A 69 0.75 26.55 -6.44
N LEU A 70 1.12 25.98 -7.60
CA LEU A 70 2.49 26.03 -8.11
C LEU A 70 2.93 27.48 -8.39
N GLY A 71 2.04 28.31 -8.92
CA GLY A 71 2.32 29.74 -9.16
C GLY A 71 2.50 30.57 -7.88
N LYS A 72 2.12 30.05 -6.71
CA LYS A 72 2.32 30.68 -5.39
C LYS A 72 3.54 30.16 -4.65
N ALA A 73 4.20 29.11 -5.17
CA ALA A 73 5.33 28.49 -4.51
C ALA A 73 6.58 29.39 -4.59
N GLU A 74 6.82 30.16 -3.53
CA GLU A 74 7.93 31.14 -3.45
C GLU A 74 9.33 30.50 -3.60
N ASN A 75 9.43 29.19 -3.43
CA ASN A 75 10.70 28.44 -3.50
C ASN A 75 11.01 27.89 -4.90
N LEU A 76 10.14 28.08 -5.88
CA LEU A 76 10.34 27.62 -7.25
C LEU A 76 10.67 28.79 -8.17
N SER A 77 11.68 28.61 -9.00
CA SER A 77 11.94 29.55 -10.10
C SER A 77 10.83 29.47 -11.16
N ALA A 78 10.70 30.51 -11.98
CA ALA A 78 9.74 30.50 -13.08
C ALA A 78 9.92 29.31 -14.03
N GLU A 79 11.18 28.94 -14.33
CA GLU A 79 11.53 27.80 -15.16
C GLU A 79 11.12 26.46 -14.53
N GLU A 80 11.27 26.32 -13.21
CA GLU A 80 10.83 25.11 -12.48
C GLU A 80 9.32 24.98 -12.46
N SER A 81 8.63 26.08 -12.22
CA SER A 81 7.18 26.12 -12.25
C SER A 81 6.64 25.74 -13.63
N GLU A 82 7.24 26.29 -14.71
CA GLU A 82 6.87 25.94 -16.09
C GLU A 82 7.14 24.46 -16.41
N TYR A 83 8.28 23.93 -15.97
CA TYR A 83 8.59 22.51 -16.15
C TYR A 83 7.62 21.59 -15.39
N LEU A 84 7.32 21.89 -14.13
CA LEU A 84 6.35 21.12 -13.36
C LEU A 84 4.95 21.20 -13.97
N LEU A 85 4.55 22.37 -14.48
CA LEU A 85 3.32 22.53 -15.23
C LEU A 85 3.29 21.67 -16.48
N SER A 86 4.40 21.59 -17.24
CA SER A 86 4.50 20.74 -18.41
C SER A 86 4.35 19.27 -18.09
N LEU A 87 4.87 18.80 -16.94
CA LEU A 87 4.70 17.43 -16.45
C LEU A 87 3.26 17.16 -16.00
N LEU A 88 2.57 18.14 -15.43
CA LEU A 88 1.15 18.02 -15.07
C LEU A 88 0.25 17.96 -16.32
N GLU A 89 0.59 18.69 -17.37
CA GLU A 89 -0.14 18.69 -18.64
C GLU A 89 0.15 17.42 -19.47
N ASN A 90 1.37 16.92 -19.40
CA ASN A 90 1.79 15.69 -20.07
C ASN A 90 2.56 14.77 -19.11
N PRO A 91 1.86 14.04 -18.22
CA PRO A 91 2.52 13.19 -17.21
C PRO A 91 3.42 12.08 -17.81
N ALA A 92 3.21 11.71 -19.07
CA ALA A 92 4.06 10.74 -19.76
C ALA A 92 5.51 11.23 -19.96
N GLU A 93 5.77 12.53 -19.85
CA GLU A 93 7.12 13.10 -19.92
C GLU A 93 7.92 12.84 -18.63
N SER A 94 7.28 12.44 -17.54
CA SER A 94 7.97 12.02 -16.30
C SER A 94 8.68 10.66 -16.45
N GLY A 95 8.34 9.88 -17.46
CA GLY A 95 8.81 8.50 -17.62
C GLY A 95 8.05 7.48 -16.78
N LEU A 96 7.07 7.90 -15.97
CA LEU A 96 6.22 7.00 -15.17
C LEU A 96 5.02 6.49 -15.99
N ASP A 97 4.59 5.25 -15.73
CA ASP A 97 3.42 4.65 -16.37
C ASP A 97 2.17 4.85 -15.52
N LEU A 98 1.52 6.00 -15.62
CA LEU A 98 0.31 6.34 -14.87
C LEU A 98 -0.96 5.59 -15.34
N LYS A 99 -0.85 4.67 -16.30
CA LYS A 99 -1.92 3.75 -16.68
C LYS A 99 -2.01 2.55 -15.75
N LYS A 100 -0.96 2.32 -14.96
CA LYS A 100 -0.89 1.28 -13.93
C LYS A 100 -1.09 1.89 -12.55
N ASP A 101 -1.37 1.03 -11.58
CA ASP A 101 -1.58 1.45 -10.19
C ASP A 101 -0.30 2.01 -9.57
N LEU A 102 -0.46 3.06 -8.78
CA LEU A 102 0.55 3.57 -7.87
C LEU A 102 0.32 2.95 -6.50
N PHE A 103 1.39 2.69 -5.74
CA PHE A 103 1.27 2.13 -4.40
C PHE A 103 1.87 3.06 -3.36
N MET A 104 1.18 3.14 -2.23
CA MET A 104 1.71 3.63 -0.97
C MET A 104 1.78 2.45 -0.01
N PHE A 105 2.87 2.33 0.73
CA PHE A 105 3.02 1.28 1.74
C PHE A 105 3.69 1.84 2.99
N MET A 106 3.35 1.23 4.12
CA MET A 106 3.95 1.55 5.41
C MET A 106 4.21 0.27 6.20
N SER A 107 5.40 0.21 6.80
CA SER A 107 5.81 -0.82 7.76
C SER A 107 6.16 -0.14 9.07
N MET A 108 5.88 -0.81 10.17
CA MET A 108 6.24 -0.35 11.50
C MET A 108 6.92 -1.48 12.26
N SER A 109 7.92 -1.13 13.06
CA SER A 109 8.60 -2.06 13.96
C SER A 109 9.04 -1.33 15.22
N GLY A 110 9.68 -2.06 16.16
CA GLY A 110 10.13 -1.53 17.44
C GLY A 110 9.31 -2.06 18.61
N ALA A 111 9.88 -1.95 19.80
CA ALA A 111 9.27 -2.45 21.04
C ALA A 111 8.39 -1.40 21.75
N ASP A 112 8.49 -0.14 21.33
CA ASP A 112 7.77 0.98 21.95
C ASP A 112 6.84 1.66 20.94
N ILE A 113 5.54 1.56 21.18
CA ILE A 113 4.51 2.18 20.35
C ILE A 113 4.58 3.72 20.36
N ASN A 114 5.17 4.32 21.40
CA ASN A 114 5.33 5.77 21.49
C ASN A 114 6.51 6.29 20.67
N ASN A 115 7.43 5.38 20.29
CA ASN A 115 8.59 5.69 19.46
C ASN A 115 8.81 4.56 18.44
N PRO A 116 7.88 4.36 17.49
CA PRO A 116 7.97 3.28 16.51
C PRO A 116 9.04 3.60 15.47
N GLU A 117 9.68 2.57 15.00
CA GLU A 117 10.47 2.62 13.76
C GLU A 117 9.51 2.54 12.58
N VAL A 118 9.35 3.63 11.85
CA VAL A 118 8.48 3.71 10.68
C VAL A 118 9.30 3.63 9.41
N ARG A 119 8.84 2.83 8.48
CA ARG A 119 9.36 2.72 7.13
C ARG A 119 8.19 2.80 6.16
N GLY A 120 8.40 3.41 5.02
CA GLY A 120 7.34 3.49 4.05
C GLY A 120 7.81 4.05 2.72
N GLY A 121 6.89 4.14 1.78
CA GLY A 121 7.23 4.67 0.48
C GLY A 121 6.06 4.76 -0.47
N LEU A 122 6.40 5.34 -1.63
CA LEU A 122 5.57 5.37 -2.81
C LEU A 122 6.26 4.57 -3.90
N LEU A 123 5.51 3.74 -4.59
CA LEU A 123 6.00 2.88 -5.67
C LEU A 123 5.25 3.22 -6.95
N PHE A 124 6.01 3.56 -7.97
CA PHE A 124 5.52 3.95 -9.28
C PHE A 124 6.04 2.98 -10.34
N PRO A 125 5.21 2.52 -11.28
CA PRO A 125 5.70 1.78 -12.44
C PRO A 125 6.42 2.73 -13.41
N VAL A 126 7.52 2.28 -13.99
CA VAL A 126 8.27 3.01 -15.03
C VAL A 126 7.77 2.57 -16.41
N GLY A 127 7.50 3.54 -17.25
CA GLY A 127 7.10 3.35 -18.63
C GLY A 127 8.22 3.67 -19.62
N ASP A 128 9.02 4.70 -19.30
CA ASP A 128 10.16 5.14 -20.11
C ASP A 128 11.32 5.54 -19.18
N LYS A 129 12.29 4.64 -19.03
CA LYS A 129 13.45 4.89 -18.17
C LYS A 129 14.27 6.09 -18.63
N SER A 130 14.38 6.34 -19.93
CA SER A 130 15.21 7.45 -20.44
C SER A 130 14.63 8.80 -20.05
N LYS A 131 13.30 8.95 -20.06
CA LYS A 131 12.62 10.15 -19.58
C LYS A 131 12.75 10.29 -18.06
N LEU A 132 12.62 9.18 -17.32
CA LEU A 132 12.84 9.20 -15.87
C LEU A 132 14.27 9.57 -15.51
N ASP A 133 15.28 9.03 -16.21
CA ASP A 133 16.68 9.41 -16.03
C ASP A 133 16.89 10.92 -16.26
N ALA A 134 16.27 11.49 -17.30
CA ALA A 134 16.36 12.92 -17.59
C ALA A 134 15.69 13.77 -16.49
N LEU A 135 14.53 13.34 -15.99
CA LEU A 135 13.85 14.01 -14.87
C LEU A 135 14.71 13.98 -13.59
N ILE A 136 15.23 12.81 -13.24
CA ILE A 136 16.08 12.66 -12.05
C ILE A 136 17.39 13.43 -12.19
N ALA A 137 18.03 13.42 -13.37
CA ALA A 137 19.23 14.20 -13.61
C ALA A 137 19.01 15.70 -13.40
N ARG A 138 17.88 16.24 -13.86
CA ARG A 138 17.50 17.63 -13.65
C ARG A 138 17.27 17.97 -12.16
N ILE A 139 16.68 17.05 -11.40
CA ILE A 139 16.49 17.20 -9.95
C ILE A 139 17.85 17.18 -9.25
N ASN A 140 18.71 16.24 -9.61
CA ASN A 140 20.04 16.08 -9.02
C ASN A 140 20.95 17.29 -9.26
N GLU A 141 20.94 17.85 -10.48
CA GLU A 141 21.71 19.06 -10.80
C GLU A 141 21.36 20.22 -9.87
N LYS A 142 20.07 20.36 -9.53
CA LYS A 142 19.60 21.44 -8.66
C LYS A 142 19.83 21.18 -7.17
N SER A 143 19.66 19.92 -6.74
CA SER A 143 19.85 19.52 -5.34
C SER A 143 21.32 19.26 -4.97
N GLY A 144 22.23 19.20 -5.95
CA GLY A 144 23.62 18.85 -5.73
C GLY A 144 23.80 17.38 -5.30
N THR A 145 22.86 16.52 -5.66
CA THR A 145 22.90 15.08 -5.38
C THR A 145 23.34 14.29 -6.60
N GLU A 146 23.80 13.06 -6.39
CA GLU A 146 24.20 12.16 -7.47
C GLU A 146 23.49 10.80 -7.33
N ALA A 147 23.19 10.19 -8.47
CA ALA A 147 22.63 8.84 -8.50
C ALA A 147 23.77 7.81 -8.47
N VAL A 148 23.73 6.87 -7.54
CA VAL A 148 24.65 5.72 -7.49
C VAL A 148 23.94 4.51 -8.05
N THR A 149 24.47 3.98 -9.18
CA THR A 149 23.89 2.81 -9.85
C THR A 149 24.68 1.56 -9.55
N GLU A 150 24.03 0.57 -8.95
CA GLU A 150 24.60 -0.76 -8.68
C GLU A 150 23.55 -1.83 -9.00
N ASN A 151 23.98 -2.92 -9.62
CA ASN A 151 23.11 -4.06 -10.01
C ASN A 151 21.86 -3.64 -10.78
N GLY A 152 21.97 -2.58 -11.62
CA GLY A 152 20.87 -2.06 -12.42
C GLY A 152 19.84 -1.21 -11.66
N VAL A 153 20.10 -0.90 -10.38
CA VAL A 153 19.26 -0.01 -9.57
C VAL A 153 20.00 1.27 -9.26
N SER A 154 19.45 2.40 -9.67
CA SER A 154 19.95 3.73 -9.35
C SER A 154 19.31 4.23 -8.05
N VAL A 155 20.11 4.78 -7.15
CA VAL A 155 19.65 5.32 -5.85
C VAL A 155 20.16 6.74 -5.71
N VAL A 156 19.26 7.65 -5.34
CA VAL A 156 19.54 9.08 -5.05
C VAL A 156 19.06 9.36 -3.62
N LYS A 157 19.89 9.99 -2.80
CA LYS A 157 19.51 10.49 -1.47
C LYS A 157 18.61 11.72 -1.62
N ILE A 158 17.46 11.75 -0.95
CA ILE A 158 16.50 12.87 -1.02
C ILE A 158 16.61 13.80 0.20
N GLY A 159 17.35 13.44 1.21
CA GLY A 159 17.53 14.25 2.40
C GLY A 159 18.01 13.40 3.57
N GLU A 160 18.76 14.04 4.43
CA GLU A 160 19.14 13.50 5.74
C GLU A 160 18.71 14.53 6.76
N ASP A 161 17.52 14.29 7.35
CA ASP A 161 17.11 14.99 8.56
C ASP A 161 17.37 14.08 9.76
N THR A 162 17.53 14.66 10.93
CA THR A 162 17.73 13.91 12.19
C THR A 162 16.57 12.98 12.53
N ALA A 163 15.39 13.23 11.94
CA ALA A 163 14.17 12.47 12.20
C ALA A 163 13.87 11.38 11.15
N ALA A 164 14.33 11.52 9.92
CA ALA A 164 14.06 10.57 8.85
C ALA A 164 15.08 10.66 7.71
N THR A 165 15.39 9.53 7.11
CA THR A 165 16.22 9.44 5.90
C THR A 165 15.36 8.99 4.74
N GLY A 166 15.55 9.61 3.57
CA GLY A 166 14.80 9.30 2.34
C GLY A 166 15.70 9.04 1.15
N VAL A 167 15.25 8.16 0.26
CA VAL A 167 15.90 7.87 -1.02
C VAL A 167 14.88 7.73 -2.15
N CYS A 168 15.30 8.07 -3.37
CA CYS A 168 14.65 7.67 -4.60
C CYS A 168 15.46 6.55 -5.24
N ALA A 169 14.85 5.38 -5.41
CA ALA A 169 15.49 4.25 -6.08
C ALA A 169 14.69 3.87 -7.32
N TYR A 170 15.36 3.58 -8.43
CA TYR A 170 14.66 3.26 -9.66
C TYR A 170 15.47 2.38 -10.60
N ASN A 171 14.74 1.67 -11.47
CA ASN A 171 15.27 0.90 -12.60
C ASN A 171 14.32 1.03 -13.79
N ASP A 172 14.36 0.10 -14.74
CA ASP A 172 13.50 0.05 -15.93
C ASP A 172 12.05 -0.37 -15.68
N ILE A 173 11.73 -0.91 -14.49
CA ILE A 173 10.38 -1.39 -14.16
C ILE A 173 9.67 -0.56 -13.09
N ALA A 174 10.41 0.07 -12.18
CA ALA A 174 9.86 0.78 -11.03
C ALA A 174 10.70 1.98 -10.60
N CYS A 175 10.02 2.97 -10.01
CA CYS A 175 10.58 4.05 -9.23
C CYS A 175 9.97 4.03 -7.83
N MET A 176 10.80 4.03 -6.80
CA MET A 176 10.38 3.99 -5.40
C MET A 176 10.93 5.18 -4.64
N LEU A 177 10.05 5.96 -4.04
CA LEU A 177 10.42 6.89 -2.98
C LEU A 177 10.31 6.14 -1.66
N TYR A 178 11.42 5.96 -0.95
CA TYR A 178 11.46 5.19 0.29
C TYR A 178 12.01 6.06 1.42
N PHE A 179 11.42 5.96 2.61
CA PHE A 179 11.85 6.65 3.81
C PHE A 179 11.88 5.72 5.01
N GLN A 180 12.72 6.05 6.00
CA GLN A 180 12.77 5.39 7.29
C GLN A 180 13.11 6.38 8.41
N THR A 181 12.53 6.14 9.61
CA THR A 181 12.84 6.90 10.84
C THR A 181 13.84 6.16 11.73
N CYS A 182 14.17 4.92 11.40
CA CYS A 182 15.15 4.12 12.12
C CYS A 182 16.53 4.24 11.48
N GLY A 183 17.58 4.00 12.27
CA GLY A 183 18.94 3.90 11.76
C GLY A 183 19.12 2.70 10.83
N GLY A 184 20.25 2.63 10.18
CA GLY A 184 20.63 1.55 9.27
C GLY A 184 20.88 2.00 7.85
N ASP A 185 21.36 1.10 7.02
CA ASP A 185 21.68 1.37 5.62
C ASP A 185 20.40 1.33 4.77
N ILE A 186 19.85 2.51 4.49
CA ILE A 186 18.65 2.68 3.68
C ILE A 186 18.88 2.26 2.22
N GLU A 187 20.10 2.45 1.69
CA GLU A 187 20.43 2.07 0.31
C GLU A 187 20.46 0.55 0.17
N ALA A 188 21.13 -0.17 1.09
CA ALA A 188 21.12 -1.62 1.10
C ALA A 188 19.69 -2.16 1.26
N LYS A 189 18.87 -1.53 2.11
CA LYS A 189 17.46 -1.93 2.30
C LYS A 189 16.65 -1.79 1.03
N VAL A 190 16.69 -0.64 0.37
CA VAL A 190 15.90 -0.42 -0.85
C VAL A 190 16.38 -1.28 -2.01
N ARG A 191 17.70 -1.47 -2.17
CA ARG A 191 18.25 -2.40 -3.18
C ARG A 191 17.79 -3.83 -2.92
N GLY A 192 17.70 -4.25 -1.65
CA GLY A 192 17.11 -5.53 -1.26
C GLY A 192 15.65 -5.69 -1.73
N LEU A 193 14.83 -4.64 -1.63
CA LEU A 193 13.46 -4.64 -2.15
C LEU A 193 13.43 -4.82 -3.68
N PHE A 194 14.34 -4.20 -4.42
CA PHE A 194 14.45 -4.38 -5.87
C PHE A 194 14.94 -5.78 -6.29
N ALA A 195 15.61 -6.50 -5.41
CA ALA A 195 16.12 -7.85 -5.66
C ALA A 195 15.16 -8.96 -5.18
N GLN A 196 14.13 -8.63 -4.36
CA GLN A 196 13.24 -9.63 -3.75
C GLN A 196 12.34 -10.32 -4.77
N LYS A 197 12.01 -11.57 -4.48
CA LYS A 197 11.10 -12.38 -5.30
C LYS A 197 9.67 -12.24 -4.79
N GLN A 198 8.69 -12.62 -5.61
CA GLN A 198 7.27 -12.59 -5.26
C GLN A 198 6.96 -13.23 -3.89
N GLY A 199 7.53 -14.41 -3.61
CA GLY A 199 7.30 -15.11 -2.33
C GLY A 199 7.91 -14.43 -1.09
N GLU A 200 8.83 -13.48 -1.29
CA GLU A 200 9.47 -12.68 -0.24
C GLU A 200 8.80 -11.32 -0.06
N SER A 201 7.88 -10.97 -0.95
CA SER A 201 7.15 -9.71 -0.98
C SER A 201 5.74 -9.85 -0.42
N LEU A 202 5.05 -8.72 -0.27
CA LEU A 202 3.63 -8.68 0.07
C LEU A 202 2.76 -9.47 -0.92
N MET A 203 3.20 -9.59 -2.18
CA MET A 203 2.54 -10.37 -3.23
C MET A 203 2.65 -11.89 -3.05
N GLY A 204 3.43 -12.36 -2.05
CA GLY A 204 3.46 -13.75 -1.62
C GLY A 204 2.16 -14.17 -0.89
N ASP A 205 1.42 -13.24 -0.31
CA ASP A 205 0.08 -13.51 0.24
C ASP A 205 -0.95 -13.52 -0.90
N LYS A 206 -1.59 -14.67 -1.11
CA LYS A 206 -2.54 -14.89 -2.20
C LYS A 206 -3.74 -13.93 -2.14
N ALA A 207 -4.32 -13.70 -0.97
CA ALA A 207 -5.48 -12.84 -0.83
C ALA A 207 -5.12 -11.37 -1.11
N VAL A 208 -3.95 -10.94 -0.68
CA VAL A 208 -3.41 -9.62 -0.98
C VAL A 208 -3.14 -9.47 -2.47
N ALA A 209 -2.46 -10.45 -3.08
CA ALA A 209 -2.15 -10.44 -4.50
C ALA A 209 -3.42 -10.38 -5.38
N GLU A 210 -4.44 -11.16 -5.03
CA GLU A 210 -5.75 -11.15 -5.70
C GLU A 210 -6.45 -9.79 -5.54
N GLN A 211 -6.41 -9.18 -4.35
CA GLN A 211 -7.01 -7.87 -4.11
C GLN A 211 -6.31 -6.78 -4.92
N LEU A 212 -4.97 -6.72 -4.85
CA LEU A 212 -4.18 -5.72 -5.54
C LEU A 212 -4.12 -5.92 -7.08
N ALA A 213 -4.60 -7.06 -7.58
CA ALA A 213 -4.78 -7.30 -9.02
C ALA A 213 -6.14 -6.80 -9.54
N ARG A 214 -7.09 -6.47 -8.66
CA ARG A 214 -8.41 -5.99 -9.07
C ARG A 214 -8.31 -4.56 -9.62
N LYS A 215 -9.05 -4.31 -10.70
CA LYS A 215 -9.12 -2.98 -11.34
C LYS A 215 -10.13 -2.09 -10.59
N ASN A 216 -9.78 -1.70 -9.38
CA ASN A 216 -10.54 -0.73 -8.59
C ASN A 216 -9.87 0.66 -8.69
N ASP A 217 -10.58 1.71 -8.32
CA ASP A 217 -10.00 3.06 -8.25
C ASP A 217 -8.96 3.14 -7.14
N VAL A 218 -9.28 2.50 -6.00
CA VAL A 218 -8.38 2.36 -4.85
C VAL A 218 -8.52 0.94 -4.30
N ASN A 219 -7.39 0.28 -4.03
CA ASN A 219 -7.35 -0.92 -3.21
C ASN A 219 -6.63 -0.62 -1.90
N MET A 220 -7.05 -1.30 -0.83
CA MET A 220 -6.46 -1.17 0.50
C MET A 220 -6.19 -2.55 1.08
N VAL A 221 -5.06 -2.65 1.76
CA VAL A 221 -4.65 -3.83 2.53
C VAL A 221 -4.20 -3.36 3.90
N LEU A 222 -4.71 -3.97 4.95
CA LEU A 222 -4.32 -3.71 6.33
C LEU A 222 -4.01 -5.04 7.03
N SER A 223 -2.75 -5.25 7.39
CA SER A 223 -2.27 -6.44 8.10
C SER A 223 -2.22 -6.19 9.60
N TYR A 224 -3.13 -6.81 10.34
CA TYR A 224 -3.16 -6.67 11.80
C TYR A 224 -1.96 -7.35 12.47
N GLY A 225 -1.48 -8.45 11.91
CA GLY A 225 -0.31 -9.16 12.41
C GLY A 225 0.95 -8.33 12.47
N ALA A 226 1.08 -7.34 11.61
CA ALA A 226 2.22 -6.43 11.60
C ALA A 226 2.12 -5.31 12.67
N ILE A 227 0.91 -4.91 13.08
CA ILE A 227 0.68 -3.83 14.05
C ILE A 227 0.62 -4.35 15.49
N LEU A 228 -0.05 -5.48 15.70
CA LEU A 228 -0.35 -5.99 17.04
C LEU A 228 0.86 -6.22 17.95
N PRO A 229 2.03 -6.68 17.46
CA PRO A 229 3.22 -6.83 18.29
C PRO A 229 3.69 -5.53 18.94
N MET A 230 3.34 -4.39 18.33
CA MET A 230 3.71 -3.06 18.81
C MET A 230 2.79 -2.54 19.93
N MET A 231 1.58 -3.10 20.03
CA MET A 231 0.63 -2.79 21.09
C MET A 231 1.05 -3.52 22.36
N ASN A 232 2.21 -3.15 22.91
CA ASN A 232 2.83 -3.78 24.10
C ASN A 232 2.00 -3.51 25.37
N ASN A 233 0.75 -4.00 25.36
CA ASN A 233 -0.17 -3.91 26.49
C ASN A 233 -0.48 -5.33 26.98
N PRO A 234 0.04 -5.74 28.16
CA PRO A 234 -0.17 -7.09 28.70
C PRO A 234 -1.65 -7.47 28.83
N MET A 235 -2.50 -6.51 29.14
CA MET A 235 -3.93 -6.74 29.25
C MET A 235 -4.56 -7.06 27.89
N LEU A 236 -4.20 -6.32 26.83
CA LEU A 236 -4.67 -6.62 25.48
C LEU A 236 -4.09 -7.94 24.96
N SER A 237 -2.80 -8.18 25.20
CA SER A 237 -2.13 -9.41 24.76
C SER A 237 -2.69 -10.68 25.37
N SER A 238 -3.32 -10.58 26.54
CA SER A 238 -4.00 -11.72 27.21
C SER A 238 -5.40 -12.01 26.67
N MET A 239 -5.95 -11.16 25.79
CA MET A 239 -7.27 -11.39 25.23
C MET A 239 -7.20 -12.43 24.10
N PRO A 240 -8.06 -13.49 24.12
CA PRO A 240 -8.04 -14.54 23.09
C PRO A 240 -8.22 -14.01 21.65
N MET A 241 -8.93 -12.91 21.49
CA MET A 241 -9.14 -12.23 20.22
C MET A 241 -7.85 -11.73 19.58
N MET A 242 -6.86 -11.33 20.39
CA MET A 242 -5.60 -10.77 19.87
C MET A 242 -4.80 -11.80 19.06
N ASP A 243 -4.85 -13.07 19.44
CA ASP A 243 -4.18 -14.13 18.69
C ASP A 243 -4.86 -14.38 17.33
N ALA A 244 -6.18 -14.28 17.27
CA ALA A 244 -6.90 -14.35 16.00
C ALA A 244 -6.59 -13.18 15.06
N LEU A 245 -6.48 -11.98 15.63
CA LEU A 245 -6.12 -10.77 14.87
C LEU A 245 -4.71 -10.81 14.29
N LYS A 246 -3.75 -11.48 14.94
CA LYS A 246 -2.37 -11.65 14.41
C LYS A 246 -2.34 -12.32 13.04
N GLY A 247 -3.27 -13.22 12.77
CA GLY A 247 -3.40 -13.90 11.47
C GLY A 247 -4.35 -13.22 10.49
N MET A 248 -4.87 -12.04 10.82
CA MET A 248 -5.91 -11.38 10.04
C MET A 248 -5.33 -10.29 9.13
N THR A 249 -5.77 -10.31 7.88
CA THR A 249 -5.54 -9.25 6.90
C THR A 249 -6.88 -8.75 6.38
N MET A 250 -7.14 -7.45 6.50
CA MET A 250 -8.28 -6.81 5.88
C MET A 250 -7.89 -6.33 4.49
N VAL A 251 -8.69 -6.68 3.50
CA VAL A 251 -8.56 -6.20 2.12
C VAL A 251 -9.82 -5.43 1.75
N GLY A 252 -9.68 -4.36 0.98
CA GLY A 252 -10.82 -3.55 0.61
C GLY A 252 -10.60 -2.77 -0.67
N SER A 253 -11.67 -2.18 -1.16
CA SER A 253 -11.65 -1.31 -2.34
C SER A 253 -12.60 -0.14 -2.19
N VAL A 254 -12.29 0.93 -2.92
CA VAL A 254 -13.17 2.06 -3.13
C VAL A 254 -13.30 2.29 -4.63
N ASN A 255 -14.54 2.39 -5.11
CA ASN A 255 -14.83 2.71 -6.50
C ASN A 255 -15.77 3.92 -6.55
N PHE A 256 -15.37 4.91 -7.35
CA PHE A 256 -16.19 6.08 -7.64
C PHE A 256 -17.07 5.78 -8.85
N GLU A 257 -18.37 5.72 -8.63
CA GLU A 257 -19.36 5.47 -9.66
C GLU A 257 -20.28 6.70 -9.82
N LYS A 258 -21.04 6.73 -10.90
CA LYS A 258 -21.96 7.86 -11.15
C LYS A 258 -22.98 7.96 -10.03
N GLY A 259 -22.88 9.02 -9.24
CA GLY A 259 -23.82 9.33 -8.15
C GLY A 259 -23.63 8.53 -6.85
N ARG A 260 -22.59 7.68 -6.76
CA ARG A 260 -22.31 6.93 -5.53
C ARG A 260 -20.82 6.56 -5.40
N ILE A 261 -20.40 6.31 -4.17
CA ILE A 261 -19.12 5.70 -3.84
C ILE A 261 -19.41 4.29 -3.34
N VAL A 262 -18.78 3.28 -3.95
CA VAL A 262 -18.90 1.88 -3.54
C VAL A 262 -17.63 1.50 -2.79
N THR A 263 -17.80 1.02 -1.56
CA THR A 263 -16.70 0.51 -0.73
C THR A 263 -17.00 -0.94 -0.40
N GLU A 264 -16.01 -1.79 -0.67
CA GLU A 264 -16.06 -3.21 -0.31
C GLU A 264 -14.91 -3.51 0.67
N ALA A 265 -15.15 -4.37 1.63
CA ALA A 265 -14.14 -4.86 2.54
C ALA A 265 -14.35 -6.34 2.80
N ALA A 266 -13.27 -7.09 2.88
CA ALA A 266 -13.25 -8.49 3.24
C ALA A 266 -12.10 -8.77 4.19
N VAL A 267 -12.19 -9.86 4.92
CA VAL A 267 -11.14 -10.32 5.83
C VAL A 267 -10.61 -11.65 5.31
N SER A 268 -9.30 -11.75 5.27
CA SER A 268 -8.56 -12.98 5.01
C SER A 268 -7.81 -13.40 6.26
N TYR A 269 -7.68 -14.71 6.46
CA TYR A 269 -6.92 -15.29 7.56
C TYR A 269 -5.76 -16.09 7.03
N LYS A 270 -4.60 -15.97 7.71
CA LYS A 270 -3.39 -16.69 7.36
C LYS A 270 -3.57 -18.21 7.39
N ASP A 271 -4.37 -18.70 8.34
CA ASP A 271 -4.62 -20.11 8.56
C ASP A 271 -6.03 -20.35 9.15
N LYS A 272 -6.47 -21.60 9.09
CA LYS A 272 -7.78 -22.03 9.60
C LYS A 272 -7.93 -21.89 11.12
N GLU A 273 -6.84 -21.90 11.86
CA GLU A 273 -6.87 -21.72 13.32
C GLU A 273 -7.22 -20.28 13.66
N SER A 274 -6.60 -19.31 13.01
CA SER A 274 -6.91 -17.87 13.15
C SER A 274 -8.34 -17.59 12.75
N GLU A 275 -8.83 -18.20 11.65
CA GLU A 275 -10.21 -18.09 11.20
C GLU A 275 -11.18 -18.63 12.26
N ALA A 276 -10.93 -19.84 12.78
CA ALA A 276 -11.80 -20.46 13.80
C ALA A 276 -11.88 -19.62 15.08
N LYS A 277 -10.74 -19.12 15.57
CA LYS A 277 -10.70 -18.22 16.73
C LYS A 277 -11.53 -16.95 16.52
N MET A 278 -11.49 -16.39 15.32
CA MET A 278 -12.30 -15.22 14.99
C MET A 278 -13.78 -15.56 14.85
N MET A 279 -14.14 -16.73 14.30
CA MET A 279 -15.53 -17.19 14.24
C MET A 279 -16.11 -17.37 15.64
N ASP A 280 -15.36 -17.88 16.60
CA ASP A 280 -15.76 -17.93 18.01
C ASP A 280 -16.05 -16.52 18.56
N PHE A 281 -15.24 -15.53 18.17
CA PHE A 281 -15.48 -14.14 18.56
C PHE A 281 -16.74 -13.57 17.91
N TYR A 282 -17.02 -13.85 16.64
CA TYR A 282 -18.28 -13.41 16.01
C TYR A 282 -19.53 -13.96 16.68
N ALA A 283 -19.42 -15.04 17.46
CA ALA A 283 -20.53 -15.54 18.26
C ALA A 283 -20.95 -14.58 19.41
N TYR A 284 -20.11 -13.57 19.75
CA TYR A 284 -20.49 -12.49 20.68
C TYR A 284 -21.33 -11.40 20.01
N VAL A 285 -21.36 -11.35 18.68
CA VAL A 285 -22.13 -10.38 17.89
C VAL A 285 -23.45 -11.01 17.47
N LYS A 286 -24.55 -10.26 17.59
CA LYS A 286 -25.86 -10.65 17.07
C LYS A 286 -26.26 -9.79 15.87
N PRO A 287 -26.93 -10.39 14.86
CA PRO A 287 -27.51 -9.62 13.77
C PRO A 287 -28.44 -8.52 14.29
N GLN A 288 -28.37 -7.34 13.68
CA GLN A 288 -29.29 -6.24 13.98
C GLN A 288 -30.46 -6.25 12.99
N THR A 289 -31.66 -6.05 13.50
CA THR A 289 -32.87 -5.97 12.68
C THR A 289 -33.13 -4.57 12.10
N GLY A 290 -32.30 -3.60 12.45
CA GLY A 290 -32.54 -2.19 12.09
C GLY A 290 -33.64 -1.52 12.91
N ALA A 291 -34.24 -2.19 13.88
CA ALA A 291 -35.36 -1.66 14.69
C ALA A 291 -34.99 -0.34 15.41
N LEU A 292 -33.70 -0.16 15.76
CA LEU A 292 -33.23 1.05 16.43
C LEU A 292 -33.04 2.23 15.46
N LEU A 293 -33.00 2.01 14.14
CA LEU A 293 -32.84 3.07 13.15
C LEU A 293 -33.97 4.12 13.20
N ARG A 294 -35.16 3.72 13.64
CA ARG A 294 -36.30 4.62 13.83
C ARG A 294 -36.06 5.74 14.85
N TYR A 295 -35.07 5.57 15.72
CA TYR A 295 -34.71 6.59 16.73
C TYR A 295 -33.58 7.49 16.28
N VAL A 296 -32.97 7.24 15.10
CA VAL A 296 -31.91 8.05 14.56
C VAL A 296 -32.53 9.29 13.89
N PRO A 297 -32.12 10.53 14.28
CA PRO A 297 -32.64 11.75 13.68
C PRO A 297 -32.38 11.78 12.17
N ALA A 298 -33.32 12.30 11.40
CA ALA A 298 -33.22 12.41 9.94
C ALA A 298 -32.03 13.29 9.48
N ALA A 299 -31.57 14.21 10.32
CA ALA A 299 -30.43 15.06 10.05
C ALA A 299 -29.06 14.41 10.38
N SER A 300 -29.06 13.13 10.82
CA SER A 300 -27.80 12.43 11.13
C SER A 300 -27.05 12.14 9.86
N ILE A 301 -25.74 12.42 9.86
CA ILE A 301 -24.82 12.10 8.75
C ILE A 301 -24.39 10.62 8.73
N GLY A 302 -24.65 9.89 9.83
CA GLY A 302 -24.36 8.47 9.95
C GLY A 302 -24.93 7.89 11.25
N ALA A 303 -25.14 6.58 11.27
CA ALA A 303 -25.54 5.82 12.44
C ALA A 303 -24.82 4.49 12.46
N MET A 304 -24.37 4.05 13.64
CA MET A 304 -23.79 2.75 13.87
C MET A 304 -24.57 2.00 14.94
N SER A 305 -24.85 0.74 14.71
CA SER A 305 -25.55 -0.13 15.65
C SER A 305 -24.83 -1.46 15.78
N LEU A 306 -24.58 -1.92 17.00
CA LEU A 306 -23.92 -3.18 17.30
C LEU A 306 -24.83 -4.03 18.21
N GLY A 307 -25.14 -5.25 17.78
CA GLY A 307 -25.84 -6.24 18.59
C GLY A 307 -24.84 -7.12 19.34
N LEU A 308 -25.00 -7.25 20.63
CA LEU A 308 -24.14 -8.09 21.46
C LEU A 308 -24.95 -9.26 22.06
N ASN A 309 -24.29 -10.43 22.15
CA ASN A 309 -24.76 -11.57 22.89
C ASN A 309 -24.36 -11.40 24.37
N GLY A 310 -25.27 -10.90 25.21
CA GLY A 310 -24.95 -10.58 26.60
C GLY A 310 -24.47 -11.77 27.43
N GLU A 311 -25.03 -12.99 27.20
CA GLU A 311 -24.58 -14.19 27.92
C GLU A 311 -23.14 -14.56 27.57
N LYS A 312 -22.80 -14.56 26.29
CA LYS A 312 -21.42 -14.86 25.86
C LYS A 312 -20.46 -13.77 26.31
N LEU A 313 -20.88 -12.51 26.21
CA LEU A 313 -20.07 -11.39 26.70
C LEU A 313 -19.81 -11.50 28.20
N TYR A 314 -20.83 -11.81 28.98
CA TYR A 314 -20.69 -12.03 30.42
C TYR A 314 -19.76 -13.20 30.74
N SER A 315 -19.89 -14.32 30.03
CA SER A 315 -19.02 -15.49 30.20
C SER A 315 -17.56 -15.13 29.89
N MET A 316 -17.31 -14.37 28.85
CA MET A 316 -15.96 -13.89 28.49
C MET A 316 -15.39 -12.97 29.58
N LEU A 317 -16.15 -11.97 30.00
CA LEU A 317 -15.73 -11.02 31.03
C LEU A 317 -15.46 -11.71 32.37
N SER A 318 -16.34 -12.65 32.77
CA SER A 318 -16.18 -13.40 34.02
C SER A 318 -14.97 -14.32 34.03
N ALA A 319 -14.49 -14.77 32.86
CA ALA A 319 -13.29 -15.58 32.72
C ALA A 319 -12.00 -14.74 32.69
N MET A 320 -12.08 -13.42 32.58
CA MET A 320 -10.88 -12.56 32.56
C MET A 320 -10.21 -12.49 33.93
N PRO A 321 -8.87 -12.57 33.99
CA PRO A 321 -8.13 -12.33 35.21
C PRO A 321 -8.48 -10.96 35.81
N GLY A 322 -8.85 -10.91 37.08
CA GLY A 322 -9.20 -9.68 37.78
C GLY A 322 -10.67 -9.26 37.69
N TYR A 323 -11.53 -9.94 36.92
CA TYR A 323 -12.96 -9.65 36.88
C TYR A 323 -13.63 -9.71 38.25
N GLY A 324 -13.29 -10.72 39.05
CA GLY A 324 -13.80 -10.84 40.42
C GLY A 324 -13.42 -9.63 41.31
N MET A 325 -12.22 -9.08 41.16
CA MET A 325 -11.82 -7.86 41.88
C MET A 325 -12.59 -6.64 41.37
N LEU A 326 -12.83 -6.52 40.08
CA LEU A 326 -13.62 -5.44 39.50
C LEU A 326 -15.05 -5.46 40.02
N MET A 327 -15.69 -6.63 40.08
CA MET A 327 -17.05 -6.81 40.55
C MET A 327 -17.19 -6.76 42.10
N ALA A 328 -16.07 -6.93 42.82
CA ALA A 328 -16.02 -6.70 44.29
C ALA A 328 -15.93 -5.21 44.66
N ASN A 329 -15.63 -4.35 43.67
CA ASN A 329 -15.57 -2.90 43.93
C ASN A 329 -16.97 -2.33 44.14
N PRO A 330 -17.26 -1.67 45.30
CA PRO A 330 -18.58 -1.11 45.62
C PRO A 330 -19.04 -0.03 44.61
N MET A 331 -18.15 0.58 43.85
CA MET A 331 -18.49 1.58 42.83
C MET A 331 -18.99 0.98 41.52
N VAL A 332 -18.92 -0.34 41.33
CA VAL A 332 -19.38 -1.06 40.14
C VAL A 332 -20.72 -1.77 40.35
N LYS A 333 -21.13 -1.89 41.59
CA LYS A 333 -22.48 -2.36 41.97
C LYS A 333 -23.50 -1.23 41.95
#